data_82b2dd67c271e651df5ca3e7d4ea9394
#
_entry.id   82b2dd67c271e651df5ca3e7d4ea9394
#
_cell.length_a   1.000
_cell.length_b   1.000
_cell.length_c   1.000
_cell.angle_alpha   90.00
_cell.angle_beta   90.00
_cell.angle_gamma   90.00
#
_symmetry.space_group_name_H-M   'P 1'
#
loop_
_entity.id
_entity.type
_entity.pdbx_description
1 polymer ?
#
loop_
_entity_poly.entity_id
_entity_poly.type
_entity_poly.pdbx_seq_one_letter_code
_entity_poly.pdbx_strand_id
1 'polypeptide(L)'
;KIICPGFIDPHLHPSMAAVLLPMEFVTAMRWKLPWGEVEPVTDPQGFDERMAALSTTGPANEPRFIWGYHQLWHGPMSRARIEAIASDKPTVVWHRSFHELYMNAAAMDMVGVVAAEIKPGMQIDIELGWFFEGGLGYAINRLNPWILAPDKYAAGLQRLKQVVHYGGHTTIGDLATGMFNFSAEAEALSQHLEGED
;
A
#
# COMPACT_ATOMS: atom_id res chain seq x y z
N LYS A 1 4.76 -38.05 -7.58
CA LYS A 1 4.87 -36.93 -6.62
C LYS A 1 6.34 -36.77 -6.25
N ILE A 2 6.82 -35.54 -6.25
CA ILE A 2 8.17 -35.17 -5.80
C ILE A 2 7.99 -34.47 -4.46
N ILE A 3 8.79 -34.83 -3.46
CA ILE A 3 8.86 -34.15 -2.17
C ILE A 3 10.20 -33.40 -2.14
N CYS A 4 10.18 -32.13 -1.83
CA CYS A 4 11.36 -31.29 -1.66
C CYS A 4 11.23 -30.47 -0.36
N PRO A 5 12.32 -29.96 0.19
CA PRO A 5 12.28 -28.95 1.23
C PRO A 5 11.54 -27.69 0.76
N GLY A 6 11.01 -26.90 1.72
CA GLY A 6 10.45 -25.58 1.39
C GLY A 6 11.49 -24.67 0.76
N PHE A 7 11.04 -23.77 -0.11
CA PHE A 7 11.93 -22.82 -0.78
C PHE A 7 12.35 -21.70 0.17
N ILE A 8 13.50 -21.13 -0.12
CA ILE A 8 14.05 -19.96 0.56
C ILE A 8 13.92 -18.77 -0.40
N ASP A 9 13.23 -17.72 0.01
CA ASP A 9 13.25 -16.43 -0.69
C ASP A 9 14.28 -15.54 0.01
N PRO A 10 15.44 -15.26 -0.59
CA PRO A 10 16.50 -14.49 0.04
C PRO A 10 16.24 -12.97 0.00
N HIS A 11 15.21 -12.50 -0.70
CA HIS A 11 14.94 -11.09 -0.91
C HIS A 11 13.45 -10.80 -0.95
N LEU A 12 12.88 -10.51 0.22
CA LEU A 12 11.50 -10.08 0.36
C LEU A 12 11.46 -8.80 1.22
N HIS A 13 10.32 -8.14 1.23
CA HIS A 13 10.03 -6.97 2.07
C HIS A 13 8.77 -7.22 2.90
N PRO A 14 8.85 -7.99 3.98
CA PRO A 14 7.70 -8.39 4.80
C PRO A 14 6.90 -7.20 5.32
N SER A 15 7.57 -6.16 5.81
CA SER A 15 6.91 -4.94 6.32
C SER A 15 6.09 -4.23 5.24
N MET A 16 6.67 -4.07 4.04
CA MET A 16 5.95 -3.48 2.91
C MET A 16 4.76 -4.34 2.49
N ALA A 17 4.95 -5.66 2.42
CA ALA A 17 3.89 -6.59 2.06
C ALA A 17 2.76 -6.56 3.10
N ALA A 18 3.06 -6.48 4.39
CA ALA A 18 2.07 -6.38 5.45
C ALA A 18 1.21 -5.11 5.34
N VAL A 19 1.81 -3.98 4.95
CA VAL A 19 1.08 -2.74 4.69
C VAL A 19 0.25 -2.83 3.41
N LEU A 20 0.78 -3.45 2.37
CA LEU A 20 0.21 -3.46 1.03
C LEU A 20 -0.93 -4.49 0.88
N LEU A 21 -0.75 -5.70 1.39
CA LEU A 21 -1.70 -6.80 1.18
C LEU A 21 -3.12 -6.55 1.73
N PRO A 22 -3.34 -5.71 2.76
CA PRO A 22 -4.67 -5.28 3.17
C PRO A 22 -5.31 -4.19 2.30
N MET A 23 -4.54 -3.53 1.42
CA MET A 23 -5.06 -2.45 0.57
C MET A 23 -5.98 -2.98 -0.54
N GLU A 24 -6.72 -2.08 -1.16
CA GLU A 24 -7.51 -2.38 -2.35
C GLU A 24 -6.59 -2.44 -3.58
N PHE A 25 -6.56 -3.59 -4.24
CA PHE A 25 -5.73 -3.78 -5.43
C PHE A 25 -6.47 -3.32 -6.69
N VAL A 26 -5.95 -2.27 -7.34
CA VAL A 26 -6.38 -1.83 -8.67
C VAL A 26 -5.13 -1.77 -9.55
N THR A 27 -4.84 -2.84 -10.22
CA THR A 27 -3.57 -3.05 -10.92
C THR A 27 -3.77 -3.54 -12.35
N ALA A 28 -2.86 -3.21 -13.25
CA ALA A 28 -2.91 -3.68 -14.65
C ALA A 28 -2.54 -5.16 -14.82
N MET A 29 -2.14 -5.83 -13.75
CA MET A 29 -1.73 -7.24 -13.78
C MET A 29 -2.69 -8.09 -12.96
N ARG A 30 -2.99 -9.30 -13.44
CA ARG A 30 -3.72 -10.30 -12.66
C ARG A 30 -2.89 -10.77 -11.47
N TRP A 31 -3.50 -10.80 -10.31
CA TRP A 31 -2.90 -11.38 -9.12
C TRP A 31 -3.68 -12.60 -8.66
N LYS A 32 -2.96 -13.71 -8.44
CA LYS A 32 -3.50 -14.92 -7.82
C LYS A 32 -3.04 -14.98 -6.38
N LEU A 33 -3.94 -14.65 -5.48
CA LEU A 33 -3.68 -14.62 -4.05
C LEU A 33 -4.35 -15.82 -3.38
N PRO A 34 -3.87 -16.30 -2.23
CA PRO A 34 -4.47 -17.44 -1.53
C PRO A 34 -5.96 -17.26 -1.21
N TRP A 35 -6.44 -16.03 -1.11
CA TRP A 35 -7.84 -15.70 -0.79
C TRP A 35 -8.67 -15.26 -1.98
N GLY A 36 -8.13 -15.32 -3.20
CA GLY A 36 -8.87 -14.98 -4.43
C GLY A 36 -8.01 -14.38 -5.54
N GLU A 37 -8.63 -14.10 -6.66
CA GLU A 37 -7.97 -13.46 -7.80
C GLU A 37 -8.34 -11.97 -7.88
N VAL A 38 -7.37 -11.14 -8.29
CA VAL A 38 -7.57 -9.74 -8.64
C VAL A 38 -7.51 -9.64 -10.16
N GLU A 39 -8.63 -9.24 -10.76
CA GLU A 39 -8.70 -9.03 -12.20
C GLU A 39 -7.92 -7.77 -12.61
N PRO A 40 -7.22 -7.80 -13.74
CA PRO A 40 -6.47 -6.66 -14.22
C PRO A 40 -7.41 -5.52 -14.66
N VAL A 41 -7.00 -4.29 -14.37
CA VAL A 41 -7.58 -3.06 -14.90
C VAL A 41 -6.51 -2.42 -15.78
N THR A 42 -6.74 -2.29 -17.08
CA THR A 42 -5.70 -1.93 -18.05
C THR A 42 -5.96 -0.65 -18.83
N ASP A 43 -6.92 0.16 -18.38
CA ASP A 43 -7.27 1.43 -18.99
C ASP A 43 -7.73 2.46 -17.95
N PRO A 44 -7.70 3.76 -18.31
CA PRO A 44 -8.06 4.85 -17.38
C PRO A 44 -9.52 4.79 -16.90
N GLN A 45 -10.45 4.43 -17.78
CA GLN A 45 -11.88 4.42 -17.43
C GLN A 45 -12.15 3.31 -16.39
N GLY A 46 -11.64 2.10 -16.61
CA GLY A 46 -11.79 0.98 -15.68
C GLY A 46 -11.17 1.29 -14.31
N PHE A 47 -10.06 2.03 -14.29
CA PHE A 47 -9.44 2.49 -13.02
C PHE A 47 -10.37 3.46 -12.29
N ASP A 48 -10.96 4.43 -13.00
CA ASP A 48 -11.89 5.40 -12.42
C ASP A 48 -13.16 4.75 -11.89
N GLU A 49 -13.75 3.81 -12.65
CA GLU A 49 -14.92 3.04 -12.23
C GLU A 49 -14.62 2.21 -10.97
N ARG A 50 -13.45 1.58 -10.91
CA ARG A 50 -13.05 0.81 -9.72
C ARG A 50 -12.82 1.70 -8.51
N MET A 51 -12.16 2.84 -8.68
CA MET A 51 -11.97 3.83 -7.61
C MET A 51 -13.30 4.39 -7.11
N ALA A 52 -14.24 4.70 -8.01
CA ALA A 52 -15.60 5.14 -7.67
C ALA A 52 -16.33 4.09 -6.82
N ALA A 53 -16.30 2.83 -7.22
CA ALA A 53 -16.89 1.74 -6.45
C ALA A 53 -16.27 1.61 -5.05
N LEU A 54 -14.96 1.73 -4.93
CA LEU A 54 -14.25 1.65 -3.66
C LEU A 54 -14.50 2.85 -2.76
N SER A 55 -14.77 4.04 -3.31
CA SER A 55 -15.09 5.24 -2.53
C SER A 55 -16.36 5.12 -1.70
N THR A 56 -17.28 4.26 -2.11
CA THR A 56 -18.54 4.02 -1.40
C THR A 56 -18.45 3.00 -0.27
N THR A 57 -17.29 2.34 -0.10
CA THR A 57 -17.09 1.25 0.86
C THR A 57 -16.20 1.66 2.04
N GLY A 58 -16.19 0.84 3.11
CA GLY A 58 -15.32 0.98 4.27
C GLY A 58 -15.65 2.13 5.23
N PRO A 59 -14.91 2.25 6.34
CA PRO A 59 -15.17 3.23 7.38
C PRO A 59 -15.02 4.68 6.90
N ALA A 60 -15.86 5.57 7.41
CA ALA A 60 -15.81 6.99 7.06
C ALA A 60 -14.61 7.73 7.69
N ASN A 61 -14.11 7.22 8.80
CA ASN A 61 -13.00 7.80 9.59
C ASN A 61 -11.62 7.25 9.22
N GLU A 62 -11.50 6.55 8.09
CA GLU A 62 -10.24 5.99 7.61
C GLU A 62 -9.99 6.35 6.15
N PRO A 63 -8.73 6.58 5.76
CA PRO A 63 -8.40 6.75 4.36
C PRO A 63 -8.66 5.46 3.57
N ARG A 64 -9.14 5.60 2.34
CA ARG A 64 -9.18 4.52 1.37
C ARG A 64 -7.80 4.36 0.75
N PHE A 65 -7.17 3.21 0.95
CA PHE A 65 -5.88 2.89 0.34
C PHE A 65 -6.09 2.03 -0.90
N ILE A 66 -5.63 2.54 -2.05
CA ILE A 66 -5.64 1.85 -3.34
C ILE A 66 -4.20 1.66 -3.79
N TRP A 67 -3.81 0.42 -4.08
CA TRP A 67 -2.49 0.11 -4.60
C TRP A 67 -2.54 -0.48 -6.00
N GLY A 68 -1.50 -0.19 -6.80
CA GLY A 68 -1.29 -0.79 -8.11
C GLY A 68 -1.43 0.19 -9.27
N TYR A 69 -1.69 1.48 -8.98
CA TYR A 69 -1.71 2.52 -10.00
C TYR A 69 -0.40 2.55 -10.81
N HIS A 70 -0.55 2.77 -12.12
CA HIS A 70 0.57 3.05 -13.01
C HIS A 70 0.09 3.84 -14.21
N GLN A 71 0.75 4.97 -14.50
CA GLN A 71 0.33 5.94 -15.51
C GLN A 71 0.24 5.39 -16.94
N LEU A 72 1.03 4.39 -17.31
CA LEU A 72 0.99 3.80 -18.64
C LEU A 72 -0.34 3.13 -18.97
N TRP A 73 -1.01 2.57 -17.98
CA TRP A 73 -2.31 1.92 -18.14
C TRP A 73 -3.45 2.80 -17.67
N HIS A 74 -3.28 3.43 -16.52
CA HIS A 74 -4.38 4.11 -15.82
C HIS A 74 -4.42 5.61 -16.14
N GLY A 75 -3.54 6.12 -17.04
CA GLY A 75 -3.44 7.54 -17.36
C GLY A 75 -2.83 8.38 -16.23
N PRO A 76 -2.68 9.70 -16.41
CA PRO A 76 -2.11 10.58 -15.39
C PRO A 76 -3.00 10.67 -14.16
N MET A 77 -2.37 10.69 -12.96
CA MET A 77 -3.06 10.85 -11.68
C MET A 77 -2.87 12.27 -11.15
N SER A 78 -3.88 12.75 -10.44
CA SER A 78 -3.84 14.03 -9.73
C SER A 78 -4.88 14.06 -8.62
N ARG A 79 -4.69 14.98 -7.67
CA ARG A 79 -5.69 15.31 -6.65
C ARG A 79 -7.06 15.59 -7.28
N ALA A 80 -7.10 16.44 -8.29
CA ALA A 80 -8.34 16.81 -8.98
C ALA A 80 -9.07 15.60 -9.58
N ARG A 81 -8.34 14.62 -10.15
CA ARG A 81 -8.94 13.38 -10.66
C ARG A 81 -9.52 12.54 -9.54
N ILE A 82 -8.81 12.39 -8.43
CA ILE A 82 -9.31 11.64 -7.26
C ILE A 82 -10.55 12.32 -6.69
N GLU A 83 -10.54 13.64 -6.54
CA GLU A 83 -11.68 14.43 -6.05
C GLU A 83 -12.92 14.32 -6.94
N ALA A 84 -12.73 14.32 -8.25
CA ALA A 84 -13.84 14.16 -9.20
C ALA A 84 -14.54 12.79 -9.08
N ILE A 85 -13.83 11.76 -8.60
CA ILE A 85 -14.34 10.38 -8.51
C ILE A 85 -14.76 10.03 -7.08
N ALA A 86 -13.89 10.29 -6.11
CA ALA A 86 -14.09 9.91 -4.71
C ALA A 86 -14.72 11.02 -3.86
N SER A 87 -14.92 12.20 -4.44
CA SER A 87 -15.46 13.38 -3.74
C SER A 87 -14.65 13.70 -2.48
N ASP A 88 -15.27 13.82 -1.34
CA ASP A 88 -14.71 14.12 -0.03
C ASP A 88 -14.24 12.88 0.76
N LYS A 89 -14.36 11.66 0.17
CA LYS A 89 -13.81 10.45 0.80
C LYS A 89 -12.29 10.50 0.81
N PRO A 90 -11.64 10.48 1.97
CA PRO A 90 -10.18 10.44 2.06
C PRO A 90 -9.61 9.26 1.27
N THR A 91 -8.82 9.55 0.24
CA THR A 91 -8.34 8.53 -0.70
C THR A 91 -6.85 8.71 -0.96
N VAL A 92 -6.11 7.62 -0.83
CA VAL A 92 -4.69 7.49 -1.10
C VAL A 92 -4.50 6.49 -2.24
N VAL A 93 -3.94 6.93 -3.35
CA VAL A 93 -3.62 6.09 -4.50
C VAL A 93 -2.13 5.86 -4.54
N TRP A 94 -1.69 4.63 -4.29
CA TRP A 94 -0.29 4.27 -4.24
C TRP A 94 0.18 3.67 -5.57
N HIS A 95 1.27 4.19 -6.10
CA HIS A 95 1.87 3.67 -7.33
C HIS A 95 2.44 2.27 -7.10
N ARG A 96 2.36 1.42 -8.11
CA ARG A 96 2.82 0.03 -8.05
C ARG A 96 4.30 -0.13 -7.68
N SER A 97 5.13 0.86 -7.98
CA SER A 97 6.56 0.84 -7.67
C SER A 97 6.88 1.07 -6.20
N PHE A 98 5.91 1.53 -5.42
CA PHE A 98 6.07 1.95 -4.04
C PHE A 98 6.93 3.22 -3.84
N HIS A 99 7.28 3.95 -4.90
CA HIS A 99 8.09 5.17 -4.83
C HIS A 99 7.27 6.46 -4.76
N GLU A 100 5.98 6.39 -5.07
CA GLU A 100 5.10 7.56 -5.06
C GLU A 100 3.67 7.21 -4.68
N LEU A 101 2.97 8.21 -4.17
CA LEU A 101 1.53 8.14 -3.94
C LEU A 101 0.86 9.48 -4.23
N TYR A 102 -0.46 9.42 -4.38
CA TYR A 102 -1.33 10.58 -4.58
C TYR A 102 -2.41 10.61 -3.51
N MET A 103 -2.76 11.81 -3.06
CA MET A 103 -3.83 12.06 -2.08
C MET A 103 -4.79 13.12 -2.59
N ASN A 104 -6.08 12.96 -2.30
CA ASN A 104 -7.02 14.09 -2.40
C ASN A 104 -6.93 15.01 -1.15
N ALA A 105 -7.60 16.17 -1.19
CA ALA A 105 -7.57 17.12 -0.09
C ALA A 105 -8.06 16.49 1.22
N ALA A 106 -9.14 15.72 1.18
CA ALA A 106 -9.69 15.05 2.35
C ALA A 106 -8.70 14.09 3.02
N ALA A 107 -7.89 13.35 2.23
CA ALA A 107 -6.84 12.50 2.77
C ALA A 107 -5.70 13.33 3.37
N MET A 108 -5.25 14.37 2.68
CA MET A 108 -4.20 15.28 3.17
C MET A 108 -4.61 15.94 4.49
N ASP A 109 -5.84 16.43 4.59
CA ASP A 109 -6.39 17.04 5.82
C ASP A 109 -6.46 16.02 6.95
N MET A 110 -6.97 14.80 6.66
CA MET A 110 -7.10 13.74 7.65
C MET A 110 -5.76 13.31 8.25
N VAL A 111 -4.71 13.22 7.43
CA VAL A 111 -3.38 12.80 7.88
C VAL A 111 -2.50 13.97 8.34
N GLY A 112 -3.03 15.19 8.31
CA GLY A 112 -2.36 16.39 8.80
C GLY A 112 -1.19 16.85 7.92
N VAL A 113 -1.36 16.86 6.60
CA VAL A 113 -0.40 17.49 5.69
C VAL A 113 -0.43 19.01 5.87
N VAL A 114 0.70 19.61 6.20
CA VAL A 114 0.81 21.05 6.46
C VAL A 114 1.66 21.70 5.37
N ALA A 115 1.04 22.55 4.55
CA ALA A 115 1.72 23.23 3.44
C ALA A 115 2.98 24.01 3.88
N ALA A 116 2.96 24.63 5.08
CA ALA A 116 4.10 25.39 5.61
C ALA A 116 5.31 24.50 5.98
N GLU A 117 5.15 23.21 6.11
CA GLU A 117 6.24 22.26 6.37
C GLU A 117 6.96 21.83 5.09
N ILE A 118 6.32 22.03 3.94
CA ILE A 118 6.84 21.57 2.65
C ILE A 118 7.86 22.56 2.15
N LYS A 119 9.11 22.09 2.05
CA LYS A 119 10.24 22.88 1.57
C LYS A 119 10.59 22.52 0.14
N PRO A 120 11.18 23.46 -0.63
CA PRO A 120 11.74 23.13 -1.94
C PRO A 120 12.66 21.92 -1.88
N GLY A 121 12.50 20.99 -2.83
CA GLY A 121 13.30 19.76 -2.89
C GLY A 121 12.72 18.55 -2.15
N MET A 122 11.63 18.69 -1.40
CA MET A 122 10.98 17.56 -0.75
C MET A 122 10.22 16.62 -1.70
N GLN A 123 10.16 16.93 -2.98
CA GLN A 123 9.46 16.13 -4.00
C GLN A 123 7.98 15.93 -3.64
N ILE A 124 7.33 17.00 -3.23
CA ILE A 124 5.90 17.08 -2.91
C ILE A 124 5.27 18.18 -3.76
N ASP A 125 4.17 17.87 -4.42
CA ASP A 125 3.29 18.82 -5.10
C ASP A 125 1.87 18.70 -4.52
N ILE A 126 1.50 19.64 -3.62
CA ILE A 126 0.18 19.65 -2.95
C ILE A 126 -0.96 19.88 -3.95
N GLU A 127 -0.74 20.70 -4.99
CA GLU A 127 -1.77 20.98 -5.97
C GLU A 127 -2.08 19.74 -6.82
N LEU A 128 -1.05 18.97 -7.14
CA LEU A 128 -1.19 17.67 -7.77
C LEU A 128 -1.60 16.57 -6.79
N GLY A 129 -1.42 16.79 -5.49
CA GLY A 129 -1.57 15.78 -4.45
C GLY A 129 -0.50 14.70 -4.50
N TRP A 130 0.68 14.98 -5.05
CA TRP A 130 1.73 14.03 -5.36
C TRP A 130 2.88 14.08 -4.35
N PHE A 131 3.32 12.87 -3.93
CA PHE A 131 4.39 12.65 -2.97
C PHE A 131 5.33 11.58 -3.52
N PHE A 132 6.59 11.93 -3.78
CA PHE A 132 7.58 11.07 -4.41
C PHE A 132 8.86 11.00 -3.59
N GLU A 133 9.52 9.84 -3.49
CA GLU A 133 10.79 9.61 -2.76
C GLU A 133 10.82 10.26 -1.38
N GLY A 134 11.53 11.38 -1.21
CA GLY A 134 11.56 12.12 0.06
C GLY A 134 10.18 12.59 0.52
N GLY A 135 9.32 12.97 -0.43
CA GLY A 135 7.92 13.31 -0.18
C GLY A 135 7.09 12.10 0.23
N LEU A 136 7.39 10.92 -0.31
CA LEU A 136 6.76 9.69 0.12
C LEU A 136 7.09 9.39 1.60
N GLY A 137 8.34 9.56 2.03
CA GLY A 137 8.73 9.41 3.43
C GLY A 137 7.97 10.35 4.37
N TYR A 138 7.76 11.61 3.96
CA TYR A 138 6.91 12.57 4.69
C TYR A 138 5.46 12.09 4.79
N ALA A 139 4.89 11.57 3.70
CA ALA A 139 3.53 11.05 3.68
C ALA A 139 3.39 9.78 4.53
N ILE A 140 4.31 8.83 4.41
CA ILE A 140 4.33 7.58 5.19
C ILE A 140 4.31 7.87 6.70
N ASN A 141 5.14 8.80 7.18
CA ASN A 141 5.17 9.16 8.59
C ASN A 141 3.80 9.62 9.11
N ARG A 142 3.01 10.29 8.27
CA ARG A 142 1.66 10.74 8.61
C ARG A 142 0.60 9.64 8.47
N LEU A 143 0.83 8.69 7.55
CA LEU A 143 -0.06 7.56 7.33
C LEU A 143 0.13 6.43 8.34
N ASN A 144 1.27 6.40 9.06
CA ASN A 144 1.61 5.35 10.02
C ASN A 144 0.49 5.00 11.02
N PRO A 145 -0.29 5.96 11.58
CA PRO A 145 -1.39 5.61 12.48
C PRO A 145 -2.45 4.68 11.88
N TRP A 146 -2.59 4.68 10.55
CA TRP A 146 -3.55 3.82 9.82
C TRP A 146 -2.91 2.56 9.25
N ILE A 147 -1.71 2.67 8.65
CA ILE A 147 -1.04 1.55 7.97
C ILE A 147 -0.31 0.62 8.94
N LEU A 148 0.13 1.14 10.09
CA LEU A 148 0.76 0.36 11.18
C LEU A 148 -0.19 0.16 12.36
N ALA A 149 -1.49 0.41 12.22
CA ALA A 149 -2.46 0.04 13.25
C ALA A 149 -2.27 -1.46 13.59
N PRO A 150 -2.06 -1.83 14.87
CA PRO A 150 -1.55 -3.16 15.24
C PRO A 150 -2.36 -4.32 14.68
N ASP A 151 -3.69 -4.19 14.70
CA ASP A 151 -4.61 -5.20 14.16
C ASP A 151 -4.51 -5.35 12.64
N LYS A 152 -4.37 -4.22 11.91
CA LYS A 152 -4.24 -4.23 10.45
C LYS A 152 -2.88 -4.74 10.01
N TYR A 153 -1.82 -4.30 10.69
CA TYR A 153 -0.47 -4.73 10.38
C TYR A 153 -0.28 -6.23 10.67
N ALA A 154 -0.78 -6.73 11.81
CA ALA A 154 -0.80 -8.15 12.13
C ALA A 154 -1.60 -8.96 11.09
N ALA A 155 -2.78 -8.49 10.69
CA ALA A 155 -3.56 -9.12 9.62
C ALA A 155 -2.80 -9.15 8.29
N GLY A 156 -2.06 -8.09 7.97
CA GLY A 156 -1.19 -8.02 6.79
C GLY A 156 -0.06 -9.04 6.83
N LEU A 157 0.60 -9.22 7.98
CA LEU A 157 1.63 -10.26 8.18
C LEU A 157 1.05 -11.67 8.05
N GLN A 158 -0.18 -11.92 8.54
CA GLN A 158 -0.85 -13.21 8.33
C GLN A 158 -1.17 -13.46 6.85
N ARG A 159 -1.58 -12.44 6.11
CA ARG A 159 -1.73 -12.54 4.63
C ARG A 159 -0.41 -12.83 3.95
N LEU A 160 0.68 -12.19 4.37
CA LEU A 160 2.01 -12.48 3.85
C LEU A 160 2.40 -13.94 4.09
N LYS A 161 2.20 -14.49 5.31
CA LYS A 161 2.44 -15.93 5.59
C LYS A 161 1.70 -16.82 4.57
N GLN A 162 0.44 -16.53 4.30
CA GLN A 162 -0.34 -17.28 3.33
C GLN A 162 0.26 -17.20 1.91
N VAL A 163 0.69 -16.00 1.47
CA VAL A 163 1.32 -15.81 0.15
C VAL A 163 2.64 -16.58 0.06
N VAL A 164 3.49 -16.48 1.07
CA VAL A 164 4.78 -17.18 1.16
C VAL A 164 4.58 -18.68 1.08
N HIS A 165 3.67 -19.24 1.89
CA HIS A 165 3.36 -20.67 1.87
C HIS A 165 2.69 -21.12 0.56
N TYR A 166 1.83 -20.29 -0.02
CA TYR A 166 1.22 -20.57 -1.34
C TYR A 166 2.26 -20.71 -2.44
N GLY A 167 3.35 -19.92 -2.35
CA GLY A 167 4.53 -20.03 -3.22
C GLY A 167 5.45 -21.22 -2.89
N GLY A 168 5.18 -21.96 -1.83
CA GLY A 168 6.03 -23.08 -1.37
C GLY A 168 7.27 -22.66 -0.59
N HIS A 169 7.36 -21.41 -0.15
CA HIS A 169 8.47 -20.90 0.64
C HIS A 169 8.22 -21.13 2.14
N THR A 170 9.29 -21.44 2.86
CA THR A 170 9.29 -21.63 4.33
C THR A 170 10.28 -20.71 5.05
N THR A 171 11.16 -20.06 4.29
CA THR A 171 12.14 -19.11 4.81
C THR A 171 12.17 -17.88 3.93
N ILE A 172 12.22 -16.70 4.50
CA ILE A 172 12.32 -15.42 3.80
C ILE A 172 13.41 -14.56 4.41
N GLY A 173 14.13 -13.79 3.57
CA GLY A 173 15.08 -12.77 3.98
C GLY A 173 14.45 -11.39 3.88
N ASP A 174 14.39 -10.66 5.00
CA ASP A 174 13.91 -9.27 5.02
C ASP A 174 15.05 -8.29 4.77
N LEU A 175 14.88 -7.43 3.78
CA LEU A 175 15.87 -6.42 3.39
C LEU A 175 15.39 -4.98 3.59
N ALA A 176 14.23 -4.75 4.22
CA ALA A 176 13.66 -3.41 4.34
C ALA A 176 12.93 -3.14 5.68
N THR A 177 13.25 -3.86 6.75
CA THR A 177 12.72 -3.54 8.08
C THR A 177 13.17 -2.13 8.49
N GLY A 178 12.22 -1.31 8.94
CA GLY A 178 12.46 0.07 9.37
C GLY A 178 12.07 1.13 8.33
N MET A 179 11.41 0.73 7.25
CA MET A 179 10.89 1.67 6.25
C MET A 179 9.81 2.60 6.82
N PHE A 180 8.97 2.09 7.69
CA PHE A 180 7.86 2.82 8.30
C PHE A 180 8.19 3.24 9.75
N ASN A 181 8.47 2.28 10.61
CA ASN A 181 8.89 2.46 11.99
C ASN A 181 9.61 1.21 12.47
N PHE A 182 10.95 1.27 12.60
CA PHE A 182 11.78 0.11 12.91
C PHE A 182 11.31 -0.67 14.15
N SER A 183 11.01 0.03 15.26
CA SER A 183 10.64 -0.67 16.50
C SER A 183 9.32 -1.41 16.37
N ALA A 184 8.30 -0.77 15.79
CA ALA A 184 7.00 -1.40 15.59
C ALA A 184 7.06 -2.55 14.59
N GLU A 185 7.83 -2.39 13.50
CA GLU A 185 8.02 -3.43 12.49
C GLU A 185 8.77 -4.64 13.07
N ALA A 186 9.90 -4.43 13.75
CA ALA A 186 10.71 -5.50 14.32
C ALA A 186 9.93 -6.29 15.37
N GLU A 187 9.18 -5.61 16.24
CA GLU A 187 8.33 -6.26 17.24
C GLU A 187 7.26 -7.13 16.59
N ALA A 188 6.53 -6.59 15.61
CA ALA A 188 5.47 -7.32 14.95
C ALA A 188 5.98 -8.49 14.09
N LEU A 189 7.12 -8.31 13.41
CA LEU A 189 7.77 -9.39 12.64
C LEU A 189 8.15 -10.54 13.56
N SER A 190 8.79 -10.25 14.72
CA SER A 190 9.14 -11.26 15.72
C SER A 190 7.90 -11.99 16.26
N GLN A 191 6.85 -11.27 16.57
CA GLN A 191 5.61 -11.85 17.12
C GLN A 191 4.82 -12.72 16.13
N HIS A 192 4.90 -12.42 14.82
CA HIS A 192 4.00 -13.02 13.83
C HIS A 192 4.69 -13.88 12.77
N LEU A 193 6.00 -13.73 12.56
CA LEU A 193 6.75 -14.44 11.51
C LEU A 193 7.88 -15.33 12.05
N GLU A 194 8.40 -15.05 13.24
CA GLU A 194 9.36 -15.98 13.85
C GLU A 194 8.65 -17.32 14.11
N GLY A 195 9.31 -18.41 13.67
CA GLY A 195 8.68 -19.70 13.61
C GLY A 195 8.32 -20.23 14.99
N GLU A 196 7.20 -20.88 15.08
CA GLU A 196 6.99 -21.92 16.06
C GLU A 196 7.83 -23.12 15.59
N ASP A 197 8.88 -23.49 16.36
CA ASP A 197 9.69 -24.70 16.13
C ASP A 197 8.85 -25.99 16.28
#